data_a7134740a723209eecdcf03c1650a315
#
_entry.id   a7134740a723209eecdcf03c1650a315
#
_cell.length_a   1.000
_cell.length_b   1.000
_cell.length_c   1.000
_cell.angle_alpha   90.00
_cell.angle_beta   90.00
_cell.angle_gamma   90.00
#
_symmetry.space_group_name_H-M   'P 1'
#
loop_
_entity.id
_entity.type
_entity.pdbx_description
1 polymer ?
#
loop_
_entity_poly.entity_id
_entity_poly.type
_entity_poly.pdbx_seq_one_letter_code
_entity_poly.pdbx_strand_id
1 'polypeptide(L)'
;MSTKRQKRERKQAALAKENERSTLISFISFFIIAFLFFLWGSWLLPITDPVESNYALTAREMVESGDWMSPQIYGVYWYDKPIMVYWFLSLAYSALGFTDLASRLPSALAGALSVALLIWYLRRILKDNVVSIWAGVMLATSLECWVISHAIITDSLLLLFTIPTMLSAYIGITENSKKHLVIAYAGAGLACLTKGPVGLVLPGLLLVLWCLSMKSPKTILRLFPWQGLLAFFVIVLPWYGGMYAIHGSDFINEFLGLHNVLRATSSEHPEDNHWYYYLILLPASLLPWAFVSFYEMKMRWKEKGAFYLFLMVWCWGTILFYTLMATKYVTYSYIAVVPAITFAAFGALRIRMGEKLPSILGGLGLLLLMAALFAGTFRLKEGNWLVFYAVLAYGLFAYLIRWKANQYKRLTIISAVTASAFLCCISEGLPHFMICLLYTSPSPRD
;
A
#
# COMPACT_ATOMS: atom_id res chain seq x y z
N MET A 1 4.78 50.64 -18.32
CA MET A 1 4.03 49.38 -18.27
C MET A 1 4.87 48.14 -17.88
N SER A 2 6.16 48.14 -18.11
CA SER A 2 7.11 47.05 -17.85
C SER A 2 7.27 46.66 -16.36
N THR A 3 7.39 47.63 -15.46
CA THR A 3 7.65 47.45 -14.03
C THR A 3 6.54 46.76 -13.23
N LYS A 4 5.26 46.99 -13.54
CA LYS A 4 4.13 46.31 -12.88
C LYS A 4 4.03 44.83 -13.28
N ARG A 5 4.34 44.47 -14.52
CA ARG A 5 4.36 43.10 -15.02
C ARG A 5 5.50 42.32 -14.37
N GLN A 6 6.71 42.84 -14.32
CA GLN A 6 7.86 42.22 -13.66
C GLN A 6 7.61 41.99 -12.15
N LYS A 7 6.95 42.95 -11.47
CA LYS A 7 6.61 42.82 -10.05
C LYS A 7 5.55 41.72 -9.79
N ARG A 8 4.59 41.53 -10.72
CA ARG A 8 3.61 40.44 -10.68
C ARG A 8 4.28 39.07 -10.93
N GLU A 9 5.14 38.97 -11.93
CA GLU A 9 5.90 37.75 -12.28
C GLU A 9 6.79 37.31 -11.10
N ARG A 10 7.54 38.25 -10.48
CA ARG A 10 8.34 37.97 -9.27
C ARG A 10 7.49 37.51 -8.10
N LYS A 11 6.32 38.10 -7.86
CA LYS A 11 5.41 37.68 -6.79
C LYS A 11 4.82 36.29 -7.06
N GLN A 12 4.47 35.98 -8.30
CA GLN A 12 4.00 34.63 -8.68
C GLN A 12 5.09 33.60 -8.55
N ALA A 13 6.33 33.91 -8.98
CA ALA A 13 7.47 33.02 -8.80
C ALA A 13 7.80 32.77 -7.32
N ALA A 14 7.73 33.80 -6.47
CA ALA A 14 7.93 33.66 -5.03
C ALA A 14 6.85 32.79 -4.37
N LEU A 15 5.58 32.99 -4.71
CA LEU A 15 4.46 32.17 -4.24
C LEU A 15 4.58 30.70 -4.72
N ALA A 16 5.00 30.49 -5.97
CA ALA A 16 5.23 29.14 -6.49
C ALA A 16 6.34 28.42 -5.70
N LYS A 17 7.46 29.11 -5.44
CA LYS A 17 8.60 28.57 -4.67
C LYS A 17 8.22 28.28 -3.20
N GLU A 18 7.39 29.12 -2.59
CA GLU A 18 6.85 28.91 -1.23
C GLU A 18 5.93 27.70 -1.17
N ASN A 19 5.05 27.52 -2.17
CA ASN A 19 4.20 26.35 -2.31
C ASN A 19 5.01 25.05 -2.51
N GLU A 20 6.05 25.08 -3.33
CA GLU A 20 6.94 23.93 -3.52
C GLU A 20 7.65 23.56 -2.22
N ARG A 21 8.21 24.56 -1.50
CA ARG A 21 8.86 24.35 -0.20
C ARG A 21 7.89 23.78 0.84
N SER A 22 6.69 24.32 0.93
CA SER A 22 5.63 23.80 1.84
C SER A 22 5.23 22.37 1.49
N THR A 23 5.16 22.03 0.21
CA THR A 23 4.86 20.67 -0.25
C THR A 23 5.97 19.70 0.09
N LEU A 24 7.23 20.08 -0.08
CA LEU A 24 8.39 19.26 0.27
C LEU A 24 8.49 19.03 1.78
N ILE A 25 8.31 20.09 2.59
CA ILE A 25 8.30 19.98 4.06
C ILE A 25 7.19 19.02 4.49
N SER A 26 5.99 19.14 3.94
CA SER A 26 4.89 18.24 4.25
C SER A 26 5.22 16.80 3.88
N PHE A 27 5.78 16.55 2.69
CA PHE A 27 6.19 15.22 2.24
C PHE A 27 7.19 14.59 3.23
N ILE A 28 8.25 15.31 3.58
CA ILE A 28 9.29 14.84 4.52
C ILE A 28 8.68 14.59 5.91
N SER A 29 7.84 15.50 6.42
CA SER A 29 7.22 15.36 7.74
C SER A 29 6.31 14.13 7.82
N PHE A 30 5.43 13.93 6.84
CA PHE A 30 4.54 12.78 6.81
C PHE A 30 5.31 11.48 6.56
N PHE A 31 6.36 11.50 5.75
CA PHE A 31 7.25 10.36 5.59
C PHE A 31 7.90 9.96 6.92
N ILE A 32 8.50 10.90 7.64
CA ILE A 32 9.19 10.63 8.92
C ILE A 32 8.18 10.09 9.96
N ILE A 33 7.02 10.74 10.09
CA ILE A 33 5.98 10.31 11.05
C ILE A 33 5.48 8.90 10.72
N ALA A 34 5.15 8.63 9.46
CA ALA A 34 4.70 7.31 9.03
C ALA A 34 5.81 6.26 9.15
N PHE A 35 7.06 6.61 8.86
CA PHE A 35 8.20 5.71 9.00
C PHE A 35 8.43 5.31 10.46
N LEU A 36 8.45 6.27 11.38
CA LEU A 36 8.57 5.97 12.80
C LEU A 36 7.39 5.12 13.31
N PHE A 37 6.18 5.38 12.81
CA PHE A 37 4.99 4.61 13.15
C PHE A 37 5.06 3.16 12.65
N PHE A 38 5.47 2.92 11.41
CA PHE A 38 5.60 1.58 10.84
C PHE A 38 6.86 0.84 11.30
N LEU A 39 7.89 1.56 11.73
CA LEU A 39 9.10 0.94 12.27
C LEU A 39 8.94 0.52 13.74
N TRP A 40 8.00 1.16 14.47
CA TRP A 40 7.80 0.89 15.88
C TRP A 40 7.44 -0.57 16.14
N GLY A 41 8.18 -1.20 17.03
CA GLY A 41 7.96 -2.60 17.44
C GLY A 41 8.49 -3.64 16.45
N SER A 42 9.03 -3.26 15.29
CA SER A 42 9.58 -4.20 14.30
C SER A 42 10.67 -5.10 14.86
N TRP A 43 11.40 -4.66 15.89
CA TRP A 43 12.43 -5.44 16.59
C TRP A 43 11.87 -6.46 17.59
N LEU A 44 10.57 -6.43 17.86
CA LEU A 44 9.88 -7.36 18.76
C LEU A 44 9.20 -8.52 18.01
N LEU A 45 9.05 -8.39 16.70
CA LEU A 45 8.33 -9.35 15.88
C LEU A 45 9.31 -10.37 15.28
N PRO A 46 9.29 -11.64 15.68
CA PRO A 46 10.10 -12.67 15.05
C PRO A 46 9.67 -12.90 13.61
N ILE A 47 10.60 -13.43 12.80
CA ILE A 47 10.31 -13.85 11.42
C ILE A 47 9.39 -15.07 11.46
N THR A 48 8.30 -15.06 10.69
CA THR A 48 7.32 -16.15 10.65
C THR A 48 7.50 -17.06 9.44
N ASP A 49 7.22 -18.37 9.65
CA ASP A 49 7.19 -19.37 8.58
C ASP A 49 5.80 -19.48 7.93
N PRO A 50 5.73 -19.94 6.67
CA PRO A 50 6.86 -20.15 5.73
C PRO A 50 7.17 -18.93 4.87
N VAL A 51 6.32 -17.89 4.86
CA VAL A 51 6.38 -16.83 3.87
C VAL A 51 7.52 -15.84 4.16
N GLU A 52 7.56 -15.30 5.38
CA GLU A 52 8.58 -14.30 5.75
C GLU A 52 9.99 -14.91 5.80
N SER A 53 10.09 -16.17 6.31
CA SER A 53 11.36 -16.88 6.41
C SER A 53 11.99 -17.13 5.03
N ASN A 54 11.19 -17.46 4.02
CA ASN A 54 11.71 -17.66 2.66
C ASN A 54 12.31 -16.36 2.10
N TYR A 55 11.68 -15.21 2.30
CA TYR A 55 12.26 -13.93 1.85
C TYR A 55 13.52 -13.56 2.61
N ALA A 56 13.51 -13.75 3.94
CA ALA A 56 14.62 -13.42 4.81
C ALA A 56 15.83 -14.31 4.51
N LEU A 57 15.63 -15.63 4.37
CA LEU A 57 16.69 -16.60 4.08
C LEU A 57 17.30 -16.36 2.69
N THR A 58 16.46 -16.16 1.67
CA THR A 58 16.95 -15.84 0.31
C THR A 58 17.86 -14.61 0.32
N ALA A 59 17.42 -13.54 0.96
CA ALA A 59 18.20 -12.30 1.03
C ALA A 59 19.49 -12.47 1.84
N ARG A 60 19.47 -13.29 2.90
CA ARG A 60 20.64 -13.65 3.68
C ARG A 60 21.67 -14.41 2.83
N GLU A 61 21.24 -15.46 2.12
CA GLU A 61 22.12 -16.23 1.24
C GLU A 61 22.72 -15.37 0.12
N MET A 62 21.97 -14.40 -0.42
CA MET A 62 22.50 -13.44 -1.39
C MET A 62 23.62 -12.57 -0.81
N VAL A 63 23.51 -12.16 0.46
CA VAL A 63 24.58 -11.40 1.14
C VAL A 63 25.79 -12.29 1.42
N GLU A 64 25.56 -13.51 1.92
CA GLU A 64 26.62 -14.46 2.29
C GLU A 64 27.39 -14.99 1.06
N SER A 65 26.69 -15.27 -0.05
CA SER A 65 27.31 -15.74 -1.29
C SER A 65 27.91 -14.63 -2.15
N GLY A 66 27.43 -13.37 -1.98
CA GLY A 66 27.77 -12.25 -2.86
C GLY A 66 27.07 -12.29 -4.22
N ASP A 67 26.20 -13.26 -4.50
CA ASP A 67 25.37 -13.34 -5.70
C ASP A 67 24.07 -12.55 -5.51
N TRP A 68 24.05 -11.32 -6.03
CA TRP A 68 22.88 -10.43 -5.97
C TRP A 68 21.99 -10.56 -7.21
N MET A 69 22.28 -11.49 -8.11
CA MET A 69 21.51 -11.71 -9.34
C MET A 69 20.53 -12.88 -9.20
N SER A 70 20.98 -14.00 -8.66
CA SER A 70 20.26 -15.28 -8.64
C SER A 70 19.78 -15.62 -7.22
N PRO A 71 18.49 -15.41 -6.88
CA PRO A 71 17.97 -15.80 -5.57
C PRO A 71 18.12 -17.31 -5.31
N GLN A 72 18.50 -17.67 -4.08
CA GLN A 72 18.67 -19.06 -3.65
C GLN A 72 18.05 -19.29 -2.27
N ILE A 73 17.60 -20.52 -2.01
CA ILE A 73 17.23 -21.02 -0.69
C ILE A 73 17.91 -22.38 -0.47
N TYR A 74 18.70 -22.52 0.59
CA TYR A 74 19.51 -23.72 0.90
C TYR A 74 20.44 -24.11 -0.27
N GLY A 75 20.99 -23.10 -0.96
CA GLY A 75 21.88 -23.30 -2.10
C GLY A 75 21.19 -23.76 -3.38
N VAL A 76 19.85 -23.80 -3.43
CA VAL A 76 19.07 -24.11 -4.62
C VAL A 76 18.42 -22.83 -5.16
N TYR A 77 18.47 -22.65 -6.48
CA TYR A 77 17.86 -21.47 -7.12
C TYR A 77 16.36 -21.41 -6.85
N TRP A 78 15.90 -20.20 -6.52
CA TRP A 78 14.54 -19.95 -6.06
C TRP A 78 13.87 -18.86 -6.92
N TYR A 79 12.94 -19.26 -7.80
CA TYR A 79 12.33 -18.36 -8.79
C TYR A 79 10.90 -17.91 -8.43
N ASP A 80 10.50 -18.00 -7.15
CA ASP A 80 9.12 -17.66 -6.75
C ASP A 80 8.79 -16.17 -6.97
N LYS A 81 9.70 -15.27 -6.64
CA LYS A 81 9.50 -13.82 -6.79
C LYS A 81 10.67 -13.14 -7.49
N PRO A 82 10.41 -11.99 -8.17
CA PRO A 82 11.48 -11.17 -8.72
C PRO A 82 12.35 -10.53 -7.65
N ILE A 83 13.42 -9.90 -8.07
CA ILE A 83 14.58 -9.53 -7.28
C ILE A 83 14.36 -8.38 -6.28
N MET A 84 13.39 -7.48 -6.49
CA MET A 84 13.34 -6.19 -5.81
C MET A 84 13.28 -6.33 -4.28
N VAL A 85 12.43 -7.21 -3.76
CA VAL A 85 12.33 -7.43 -2.31
C VAL A 85 13.63 -7.94 -1.72
N TYR A 86 14.30 -8.85 -2.42
CA TYR A 86 15.57 -9.42 -1.98
C TYR A 86 16.68 -8.37 -1.96
N TRP A 87 16.77 -7.49 -2.96
CA TRP A 87 17.74 -6.39 -2.96
C TRP A 87 17.55 -5.45 -1.77
N PHE A 88 16.30 -5.06 -1.47
CA PHE A 88 16.04 -4.18 -0.32
C PHE A 88 16.37 -4.87 1.02
N LEU A 89 16.07 -6.15 1.16
CA LEU A 89 16.43 -6.95 2.34
C LEU A 89 17.95 -7.11 2.44
N SER A 90 18.64 -7.47 1.36
CA SER A 90 20.09 -7.64 1.33
C SER A 90 20.84 -6.34 1.66
N LEU A 91 20.33 -5.19 1.18
CA LEU A 91 20.86 -3.87 1.57
C LEU A 91 20.68 -3.60 3.06
N ALA A 92 19.50 -3.91 3.61
CA ALA A 92 19.22 -3.75 5.04
C ALA A 92 20.12 -4.68 5.88
N TYR A 93 20.28 -5.92 5.47
CA TYR A 93 21.16 -6.91 6.14
C TYR A 93 22.64 -6.53 6.07
N SER A 94 23.10 -6.02 4.94
CA SER A 94 24.48 -5.54 4.79
C SER A 94 24.77 -4.34 5.68
N ALA A 95 23.77 -3.50 5.97
CA ALA A 95 23.94 -2.31 6.79
C ALA A 95 23.72 -2.55 8.30
N LEU A 96 22.79 -3.44 8.68
CA LEU A 96 22.30 -3.60 10.06
C LEU A 96 22.48 -5.05 10.60
N GLY A 97 23.05 -5.95 9.79
CA GLY A 97 23.14 -7.38 10.12
C GLY A 97 21.80 -8.11 9.98
N PHE A 98 21.83 -9.43 10.20
CA PHE A 98 20.66 -10.31 10.09
C PHE A 98 19.80 -10.23 11.35
N THR A 99 18.97 -9.19 11.43
CA THR A 99 18.10 -8.91 12.58
C THR A 99 16.64 -8.78 12.14
N ASP A 100 15.70 -9.00 13.07
CA ASP A 100 14.27 -8.80 12.81
C ASP A 100 13.95 -7.37 12.36
N LEU A 101 14.62 -6.38 12.95
CA LEU A 101 14.50 -4.98 12.56
C LEU A 101 14.94 -4.75 11.10
N ALA A 102 16.11 -5.29 10.71
CA ALA A 102 16.62 -5.16 9.34
C ALA A 102 15.69 -5.83 8.33
N SER A 103 15.09 -6.97 8.70
CA SER A 103 14.15 -7.71 7.86
C SER A 103 12.87 -6.92 7.57
N ARG A 104 12.40 -6.12 8.52
CA ARG A 104 11.13 -5.35 8.39
C ARG A 104 11.32 -3.93 7.89
N LEU A 105 12.56 -3.43 7.90
CA LEU A 105 12.90 -2.07 7.46
C LEU A 105 12.43 -1.75 6.03
N PRO A 106 12.59 -2.63 5.01
CA PRO A 106 12.12 -2.34 3.65
C PRO A 106 10.61 -2.11 3.56
N SER A 107 9.81 -2.91 4.28
CA SER A 107 8.35 -2.78 4.28
C SER A 107 7.90 -1.51 5.00
N ALA A 108 8.51 -1.17 6.13
CA ALA A 108 8.23 0.08 6.85
C ALA A 108 8.57 1.32 6.01
N LEU A 109 9.72 1.32 5.32
CA LEU A 109 10.11 2.39 4.39
C LEU A 109 9.12 2.50 3.22
N ALA A 110 8.75 1.38 2.60
CA ALA A 110 7.82 1.36 1.48
C ALA A 110 6.42 1.86 1.89
N GLY A 111 5.90 1.44 3.04
CA GLY A 111 4.65 1.93 3.61
C GLY A 111 4.68 3.45 3.85
N ALA A 112 5.73 3.95 4.50
CA ALA A 112 5.89 5.37 4.77
C ALA A 112 6.00 6.22 3.50
N LEU A 113 6.77 5.77 2.52
CA LEU A 113 6.87 6.42 1.22
C LEU A 113 5.53 6.40 0.47
N SER A 114 4.77 5.30 0.57
CA SER A 114 3.42 5.19 -0.01
C SER A 114 2.48 6.25 0.55
N VAL A 115 2.49 6.47 1.87
CA VAL A 115 1.71 7.52 2.54
C VAL A 115 2.12 8.91 2.04
N ALA A 116 3.42 9.21 2.02
CA ALA A 116 3.93 10.51 1.60
C ALA A 116 3.65 10.78 0.11
N LEU A 117 3.85 9.79 -0.76
CA LEU A 117 3.57 9.88 -2.19
C LEU A 117 2.07 10.07 -2.45
N LEU A 118 1.19 9.35 -1.75
CA LEU A 118 -0.26 9.54 -1.89
C LEU A 118 -0.65 10.97 -1.58
N ILE A 119 -0.17 11.55 -0.46
CA ILE A 119 -0.41 12.95 -0.10
C ILE A 119 0.08 13.88 -1.20
N TRP A 120 1.29 13.65 -1.71
CA TRP A 120 1.89 14.49 -2.74
C TRP A 120 1.11 14.46 -4.04
N TYR A 121 0.74 13.27 -4.55
CA TYR A 121 -0.03 13.12 -5.78
C TYR A 121 -1.44 13.70 -5.66
N LEU A 122 -2.14 13.42 -4.57
CA LEU A 122 -3.49 13.94 -4.36
C LEU A 122 -3.51 15.46 -4.22
N ARG A 123 -2.51 16.04 -3.55
CA ARG A 123 -2.35 17.51 -3.50
C ARG A 123 -2.15 18.10 -4.89
N ARG A 124 -1.38 17.45 -5.75
CA ARG A 124 -1.14 17.85 -7.14
C ARG A 124 -2.41 17.74 -8.01
N ILE A 125 -3.18 16.66 -7.84
CA ILE A 125 -4.38 16.36 -8.65
C ILE A 125 -5.59 17.18 -8.17
N LEU A 126 -5.87 17.17 -6.88
CA LEU A 126 -7.08 17.76 -6.30
C LEU A 126 -6.91 19.23 -5.93
N LYS A 127 -5.68 19.68 -5.73
CA LYS A 127 -5.36 21.03 -5.21
C LYS A 127 -6.07 21.32 -3.87
N ASP A 128 -6.32 20.27 -3.09
CA ASP A 128 -6.95 20.31 -1.78
C ASP A 128 -6.05 19.65 -0.75
N ASN A 129 -5.60 20.42 0.24
CA ASN A 129 -4.71 19.94 1.29
C ASN A 129 -5.44 19.05 2.30
N VAL A 130 -6.74 19.29 2.52
CA VAL A 130 -7.52 18.54 3.53
C VAL A 130 -7.68 17.10 3.08
N VAL A 131 -8.20 16.90 1.86
CA VAL A 131 -8.39 15.55 1.31
C VAL A 131 -7.05 14.83 1.20
N SER A 132 -6.00 15.51 0.73
CA SER A 132 -4.68 14.89 0.53
C SER A 132 -4.06 14.42 1.85
N ILE A 133 -4.07 15.25 2.88
CA ILE A 133 -3.52 14.90 4.19
C ILE A 133 -4.33 13.76 4.83
N TRP A 134 -5.67 13.86 4.80
CA TRP A 134 -6.51 12.81 5.37
C TRP A 134 -6.38 11.49 4.63
N ALA A 135 -6.16 11.48 3.31
CA ALA A 135 -5.88 10.26 2.58
C ALA A 135 -4.61 9.56 3.09
N GLY A 136 -3.53 10.33 3.34
CA GLY A 136 -2.31 9.76 3.93
C GLY A 136 -2.51 9.26 5.36
N VAL A 137 -3.17 10.05 6.22
CA VAL A 137 -3.45 9.64 7.61
C VAL A 137 -4.34 8.40 7.64
N MET A 138 -5.39 8.35 6.83
CA MET A 138 -6.30 7.22 6.76
C MET A 138 -5.62 5.98 6.15
N LEU A 139 -4.72 6.16 5.18
CA LEU A 139 -3.92 5.04 4.66
C LEU A 139 -3.02 4.47 5.76
N ALA A 140 -2.27 5.32 6.46
CA ALA A 140 -1.37 4.89 7.53
C ALA A 140 -2.10 4.18 8.69
N THR A 141 -3.35 4.58 8.96
CA THR A 141 -4.18 4.02 10.03
C THR A 141 -5.21 3.00 9.54
N SER A 142 -5.12 2.52 8.30
CA SER A 142 -5.90 1.39 7.82
C SER A 142 -5.25 0.07 8.24
N LEU A 143 -6.06 -0.91 8.60
CA LEU A 143 -5.58 -2.18 9.17
C LEU A 143 -4.58 -2.88 8.24
N GLU A 144 -4.93 -3.05 6.97
CA GLU A 144 -4.06 -3.79 6.03
C GLU A 144 -2.75 -3.06 5.77
N CYS A 145 -2.76 -1.72 5.62
CA CYS A 145 -1.53 -0.95 5.43
C CYS A 145 -0.59 -1.09 6.63
N TRP A 146 -1.14 -1.04 7.84
CA TRP A 146 -0.35 -1.21 9.06
C TRP A 146 0.26 -2.63 9.13
N VAL A 147 -0.54 -3.68 8.91
CA VAL A 147 -0.06 -5.08 8.92
C VAL A 147 1.03 -5.30 7.88
N ILE A 148 0.78 -4.92 6.62
CA ILE A 148 1.71 -5.16 5.52
C ILE A 148 3.00 -4.35 5.67
N SER A 149 2.96 -3.16 6.27
CA SER A 149 4.15 -2.35 6.54
C SER A 149 5.07 -2.96 7.61
N HIS A 150 4.58 -3.94 8.38
CA HIS A 150 5.39 -4.71 9.34
C HIS A 150 5.76 -6.11 8.83
N ALA A 151 5.20 -6.56 7.71
CA ALA A 151 5.45 -7.90 7.18
C ALA A 151 6.66 -7.92 6.24
N ILE A 152 7.37 -9.05 6.17
CA ILE A 152 8.49 -9.27 5.25
C ILE A 152 7.92 -9.89 3.97
N ILE A 153 7.28 -9.05 3.14
CA ILE A 153 6.61 -9.47 1.90
C ILE A 153 6.76 -8.41 0.79
N THR A 154 6.43 -8.80 -0.43
CA THR A 154 6.53 -7.94 -1.62
C THR A 154 5.49 -6.81 -1.68
N ASP A 155 4.39 -6.93 -0.94
CA ASP A 155 3.18 -6.12 -1.15
C ASP A 155 3.35 -4.65 -0.77
N SER A 156 4.15 -4.33 0.25
CA SER A 156 4.50 -2.92 0.58
C SER A 156 5.23 -2.23 -0.57
N LEU A 157 6.21 -2.91 -1.17
CA LEU A 157 6.96 -2.39 -2.33
C LEU A 157 6.07 -2.31 -3.57
N LEU A 158 5.19 -3.30 -3.78
CA LEU A 158 4.23 -3.28 -4.88
C LEU A 158 3.31 -2.07 -4.80
N LEU A 159 2.77 -1.75 -3.62
CA LEU A 159 1.94 -0.57 -3.42
C LEU A 159 2.73 0.72 -3.66
N LEU A 160 3.97 0.80 -3.12
CA LEU A 160 4.87 1.93 -3.32
C LEU A 160 5.05 2.27 -4.80
N PHE A 161 5.25 1.27 -5.64
CA PHE A 161 5.45 1.47 -7.08
C PHE A 161 4.14 1.59 -7.86
N THR A 162 3.05 1.00 -7.38
CA THR A 162 1.72 1.13 -8.03
C THR A 162 1.14 2.55 -7.88
N ILE A 163 1.38 3.24 -6.76
CA ILE A 163 0.91 4.63 -6.56
C ILE A 163 1.43 5.56 -7.66
N PRO A 164 2.74 5.70 -7.90
CA PRO A 164 3.24 6.54 -8.99
C PRO A 164 2.83 6.00 -10.37
N THR A 165 2.71 4.69 -10.57
CA THR A 165 2.23 4.11 -11.82
C THR A 165 0.83 4.63 -12.15
N MET A 166 -0.12 4.46 -11.25
CA MET A 166 -1.52 4.81 -11.50
C MET A 166 -1.75 6.33 -11.52
N LEU A 167 -1.24 7.05 -10.53
CA LEU A 167 -1.50 8.49 -10.41
C LEU A 167 -0.71 9.32 -11.44
N SER A 168 0.52 8.91 -11.81
CA SER A 168 1.22 9.56 -12.92
C SER A 168 0.58 9.25 -14.26
N ALA A 169 0.06 8.02 -14.49
CA ALA A 169 -0.69 7.72 -15.70
C ALA A 169 -1.94 8.59 -15.81
N TYR A 170 -2.69 8.77 -14.70
CA TYR A 170 -3.84 9.68 -14.65
C TYR A 170 -3.45 11.11 -15.07
N ILE A 171 -2.39 11.69 -14.47
CA ILE A 171 -1.90 13.03 -14.80
C ILE A 171 -1.41 13.06 -16.26
N GLY A 172 -0.65 12.04 -16.67
CA GLY A 172 -0.09 11.95 -18.03
C GLY A 172 -1.16 11.98 -19.11
N ILE A 173 -2.28 11.30 -18.88
CA ILE A 173 -3.41 11.24 -19.81
C ILE A 173 -4.22 12.53 -19.76
N THR A 174 -4.56 13.04 -18.59
CA THR A 174 -5.45 14.21 -18.44
C THR A 174 -4.75 15.51 -18.81
N GLU A 175 -3.46 15.66 -18.51
CA GLU A 175 -2.65 16.85 -18.82
C GLU A 175 -1.82 16.68 -20.11
N ASN A 176 -1.93 15.56 -20.82
CA ASN A 176 -1.12 15.21 -22.00
C ASN A 176 0.40 15.30 -21.73
N SER A 177 0.85 14.84 -20.56
CA SER A 177 2.22 14.97 -20.08
C SER A 177 3.01 13.69 -20.31
N LYS A 178 3.92 13.69 -21.30
CA LYS A 178 4.82 12.55 -21.56
C LYS A 178 5.72 12.23 -20.37
N LYS A 179 6.19 13.25 -19.62
CA LYS A 179 7.00 13.06 -18.41
C LYS A 179 6.28 12.17 -17.37
N HIS A 180 5.00 12.43 -17.10
CA HIS A 180 4.25 11.64 -16.14
C HIS A 180 3.98 10.22 -16.66
N LEU A 181 3.79 10.04 -17.97
CA LEU A 181 3.68 8.69 -18.54
C LEU A 181 5.01 7.92 -18.41
N VAL A 182 6.17 8.56 -18.61
CA VAL A 182 7.47 7.92 -18.35
C VAL A 182 7.60 7.49 -16.88
N ILE A 183 7.20 8.34 -15.93
CA ILE A 183 7.19 7.99 -14.49
C ILE A 183 6.26 6.81 -14.24
N ALA A 184 5.08 6.77 -14.87
CA ALA A 184 4.15 5.65 -14.72
C ALA A 184 4.77 4.33 -15.21
N TYR A 185 5.42 4.32 -16.35
CA TYR A 185 6.10 3.14 -16.87
C TYR A 185 7.32 2.73 -16.04
N ALA A 186 8.08 3.69 -15.53
CA ALA A 186 9.16 3.40 -14.59
C ALA A 186 8.63 2.74 -13.31
N GLY A 187 7.54 3.26 -12.74
CA GLY A 187 6.85 2.65 -11.60
C GLY A 187 6.37 1.23 -11.91
N ALA A 188 5.75 1.01 -13.09
CA ALA A 188 5.32 -0.32 -13.53
C ALA A 188 6.50 -1.29 -13.69
N GLY A 189 7.65 -0.82 -14.18
CA GLY A 189 8.89 -1.63 -14.27
C GLY A 189 9.38 -2.07 -12.88
N LEU A 190 9.43 -1.15 -11.92
CA LEU A 190 9.78 -1.44 -10.53
C LEU A 190 8.76 -2.39 -9.86
N ALA A 191 7.47 -2.21 -10.13
CA ALA A 191 6.41 -3.12 -9.70
C ALA A 191 6.56 -4.53 -10.30
N CYS A 192 6.96 -4.64 -11.58
CA CYS A 192 7.29 -5.91 -12.22
C CYS A 192 8.51 -6.59 -11.57
N LEU A 193 9.55 -5.84 -11.22
CA LEU A 193 10.70 -6.36 -10.48
C LEU A 193 10.34 -6.75 -9.03
N THR A 194 9.16 -6.35 -8.53
CA THR A 194 8.68 -6.67 -7.19
C THR A 194 7.81 -7.91 -7.15
N LYS A 195 6.82 -8.04 -8.04
CA LYS A 195 5.81 -9.11 -7.98
C LYS A 195 5.53 -9.76 -9.35
N GLY A 196 6.39 -9.53 -10.35
CA GLY A 196 6.26 -10.10 -11.68
C GLY A 196 5.30 -9.35 -12.60
N PRO A 197 4.80 -10.01 -13.65
CA PRO A 197 4.00 -9.39 -14.71
C PRO A 197 2.78 -8.60 -14.22
N VAL A 198 2.21 -8.97 -13.07
CA VAL A 198 1.05 -8.28 -12.48
C VAL A 198 1.33 -6.78 -12.22
N GLY A 199 2.59 -6.40 -11.99
CA GLY A 199 3.00 -5.01 -11.81
C GLY A 199 2.76 -4.12 -13.03
N LEU A 200 2.66 -4.70 -14.23
CA LEU A 200 2.29 -3.98 -15.47
C LEU A 200 0.86 -4.32 -15.92
N VAL A 201 0.51 -5.61 -15.90
CA VAL A 201 -0.76 -6.10 -16.47
C VAL A 201 -1.97 -5.52 -15.76
N LEU A 202 -1.98 -5.53 -14.41
CA LEU A 202 -3.10 -5.01 -13.65
C LEU A 202 -3.26 -3.48 -13.83
N PRO A 203 -2.24 -2.63 -13.59
CA PRO A 203 -2.36 -1.20 -13.86
C PRO A 203 -2.74 -0.90 -15.32
N GLY A 204 -2.15 -1.60 -16.28
CA GLY A 204 -2.44 -1.42 -17.71
C GLY A 204 -3.90 -1.73 -18.02
N LEU A 205 -4.44 -2.85 -17.54
CA LEU A 205 -5.85 -3.22 -17.69
C LEU A 205 -6.78 -2.16 -17.08
N LEU A 206 -6.49 -1.72 -15.85
CA LEU A 206 -7.29 -0.72 -15.16
C LEU A 206 -7.31 0.62 -15.88
N LEU A 207 -6.18 1.06 -16.43
CA LEU A 207 -6.08 2.29 -17.22
C LEU A 207 -6.83 2.19 -18.53
N VAL A 208 -6.78 1.06 -19.22
CA VAL A 208 -7.57 0.80 -20.44
C VAL A 208 -9.07 0.83 -20.11
N LEU A 209 -9.50 0.12 -19.07
CA LEU A 209 -10.90 0.12 -18.61
C LEU A 209 -11.38 1.52 -18.25
N TRP A 210 -10.55 2.32 -17.57
CA TRP A 210 -10.88 3.71 -17.30
C TRP A 210 -11.03 4.54 -18.57
N CYS A 211 -10.11 4.45 -19.53
CA CYS A 211 -10.20 5.15 -20.82
C CYS A 211 -11.46 4.78 -21.60
N LEU A 212 -11.84 3.49 -21.59
CA LEU A 212 -13.09 3.01 -22.20
C LEU A 212 -14.31 3.58 -21.49
N SER A 213 -14.29 3.61 -20.14
CA SER A 213 -15.39 4.17 -19.33
C SER A 213 -15.59 5.67 -19.56
N MET A 214 -14.53 6.40 -19.90
CA MET A 214 -14.59 7.81 -20.31
C MET A 214 -15.15 8.02 -21.71
N LYS A 215 -15.55 6.95 -22.43
CA LYS A 215 -15.99 6.98 -23.83
C LYS A 215 -14.99 7.68 -24.78
N SER A 216 -13.72 7.58 -24.48
CA SER A 216 -12.63 8.20 -25.24
C SER A 216 -11.58 7.17 -25.70
N PRO A 217 -11.90 6.27 -26.65
CA PRO A 217 -11.00 5.21 -27.08
C PRO A 217 -9.70 5.74 -27.66
N LYS A 218 -9.70 6.93 -28.27
CA LYS A 218 -8.49 7.58 -28.78
C LYS A 218 -7.48 7.90 -27.65
N THR A 219 -7.94 8.02 -26.42
CA THR A 219 -7.08 8.24 -25.25
C THR A 219 -6.22 7.02 -24.91
N ILE A 220 -6.66 5.81 -25.29
CA ILE A 220 -5.89 4.56 -25.12
C ILE A 220 -4.55 4.65 -25.84
N LEU A 221 -4.51 5.26 -27.04
CA LEU A 221 -3.27 5.42 -27.79
C LEU A 221 -2.24 6.29 -27.07
N ARG A 222 -2.69 7.20 -26.20
CA ARG A 222 -1.80 8.02 -25.37
C ARG A 222 -1.12 7.22 -24.26
N LEU A 223 -1.65 6.04 -23.89
CA LEU A 223 -1.03 5.16 -22.91
C LEU A 223 0.31 4.58 -23.39
N PHE A 224 0.58 4.57 -24.70
CA PHE A 224 1.75 3.89 -25.29
C PHE A 224 2.80 4.88 -25.83
N PRO A 225 3.35 5.81 -25.02
CA PRO A 225 4.48 6.63 -25.47
C PRO A 225 5.74 5.77 -25.54
N TRP A 226 6.47 5.83 -26.66
CA TRP A 226 7.71 5.03 -26.83
C TRP A 226 8.74 5.30 -25.73
N GLN A 227 8.80 6.54 -25.20
CA GLN A 227 9.70 6.91 -24.09
C GLN A 227 9.33 6.17 -22.79
N GLY A 228 8.04 5.95 -22.55
CA GLY A 228 7.56 5.15 -21.42
C GLY A 228 7.93 3.68 -21.56
N LEU A 229 7.68 3.09 -22.74
CA LEU A 229 8.09 1.72 -23.03
C LEU A 229 9.61 1.54 -22.86
N LEU A 230 10.41 2.49 -23.37
CA LEU A 230 11.86 2.45 -23.17
C LEU A 230 12.23 2.48 -21.68
N ALA A 231 11.63 3.36 -20.89
CA ALA A 231 11.89 3.43 -19.44
C ALA A 231 11.53 2.11 -18.73
N PHE A 232 10.41 1.49 -19.09
CA PHE A 232 10.03 0.19 -18.58
C PHE A 232 11.07 -0.88 -18.89
N PHE A 233 11.45 -1.03 -20.15
CA PHE A 233 12.40 -2.06 -20.56
C PHE A 233 13.80 -1.85 -20.00
N VAL A 234 14.28 -0.60 -19.90
CA VAL A 234 15.57 -0.27 -19.24
C VAL A 234 15.59 -0.73 -17.78
N ILE A 235 14.46 -0.68 -17.09
CA ILE A 235 14.35 -1.12 -15.69
C ILE A 235 14.24 -2.65 -15.60
N VAL A 236 13.45 -3.27 -16.45
CA VAL A 236 13.07 -4.68 -16.31
C VAL A 236 14.11 -5.62 -16.96
N LEU A 237 14.61 -5.30 -18.16
CA LEU A 237 15.48 -6.18 -18.93
C LEU A 237 16.81 -6.54 -18.23
N PRO A 238 17.48 -5.67 -17.48
CA PRO A 238 18.76 -6.05 -16.87
C PRO A 238 18.65 -7.29 -15.98
N TRP A 239 17.59 -7.36 -15.15
CA TRP A 239 17.41 -8.53 -14.29
C TRP A 239 16.77 -9.72 -15.02
N TYR A 240 15.63 -9.55 -15.69
CA TYR A 240 14.98 -10.66 -16.39
C TYR A 240 15.84 -11.23 -17.51
N GLY A 241 16.54 -10.35 -18.26
CA GLY A 241 17.47 -10.76 -19.30
C GLY A 241 18.69 -11.48 -18.75
N GLY A 242 19.25 -10.99 -17.62
CA GLY A 242 20.34 -11.64 -16.91
C GLY A 242 19.97 -13.01 -16.38
N MET A 243 18.81 -13.14 -15.73
CA MET A 243 18.29 -14.42 -15.25
C MET A 243 18.08 -15.41 -16.39
N TYR A 244 17.54 -14.97 -17.53
CA TYR A 244 17.39 -15.83 -18.70
C TYR A 244 18.75 -16.24 -19.30
N ALA A 245 19.72 -15.33 -19.35
CA ALA A 245 21.05 -15.63 -19.86
C ALA A 245 21.82 -16.64 -18.97
N ILE A 246 21.61 -16.62 -17.66
CA ILE A 246 22.28 -17.49 -16.69
C ILE A 246 21.55 -18.84 -16.56
N HIS A 247 20.21 -18.83 -16.43
CA HIS A 247 19.40 -20.00 -16.05
C HIS A 247 18.53 -20.55 -17.19
N GLY A 248 18.47 -19.86 -18.34
CA GLY A 248 17.78 -20.34 -19.54
C GLY A 248 16.28 -20.61 -19.34
N SER A 249 15.85 -21.77 -19.84
CA SER A 249 14.46 -22.21 -19.82
C SER A 249 13.92 -22.50 -18.41
N ASP A 250 14.77 -22.91 -17.47
CA ASP A 250 14.36 -23.30 -16.12
C ASP A 250 13.75 -22.09 -15.40
N PHE A 251 14.41 -20.93 -15.48
CA PHE A 251 13.87 -19.69 -14.96
C PHE A 251 12.50 -19.36 -15.58
N ILE A 252 12.34 -19.48 -16.90
CA ILE A 252 11.07 -19.18 -17.58
C ILE A 252 9.97 -20.13 -17.14
N ASN A 253 10.25 -21.44 -17.12
CA ASN A 253 9.27 -22.48 -16.78
C ASN A 253 8.78 -22.35 -15.34
N GLU A 254 9.68 -22.13 -14.38
CA GLU A 254 9.30 -21.98 -12.99
C GLU A 254 8.69 -20.60 -12.72
N PHE A 255 9.36 -19.51 -13.10
CA PHE A 255 8.87 -18.17 -12.78
C PHE A 255 7.57 -17.82 -13.52
N LEU A 256 7.52 -17.95 -14.86
CA LEU A 256 6.31 -17.61 -15.61
C LEU A 256 5.30 -18.75 -15.59
N GLY A 257 5.74 -20.01 -15.79
CA GLY A 257 4.86 -21.17 -15.84
C GLY A 257 4.21 -21.47 -14.50
N LEU A 258 5.01 -21.88 -13.51
CA LEU A 258 4.51 -22.35 -12.22
C LEU A 258 3.96 -21.20 -11.36
N HIS A 259 4.80 -20.19 -11.12
CA HIS A 259 4.49 -19.14 -10.14
C HIS A 259 3.57 -18.02 -10.64
N ASN A 260 3.35 -17.88 -11.94
CA ASN A 260 2.43 -16.86 -12.48
C ASN A 260 1.23 -17.48 -13.20
N VAL A 261 1.43 -18.30 -14.23
CA VAL A 261 0.30 -18.83 -15.03
C VAL A 261 -0.48 -19.89 -14.25
N LEU A 262 0.19 -20.85 -13.64
CA LEU A 262 -0.49 -21.92 -12.90
C LEU A 262 -1.26 -21.35 -11.69
N ARG A 263 -0.68 -20.42 -10.93
CA ARG A 263 -1.38 -19.75 -9.83
C ARG A 263 -2.61 -18.95 -10.27
N ALA A 264 -2.61 -18.44 -11.49
CA ALA A 264 -3.76 -17.73 -12.03
C ALA A 264 -4.91 -18.68 -12.43
N THR A 265 -4.59 -19.90 -12.83
CA THR A 265 -5.54 -20.87 -13.43
C THR A 265 -5.91 -22.03 -12.50
N SER A 266 -5.05 -22.38 -11.55
CA SER A 266 -5.26 -23.45 -10.57
C SER A 266 -5.07 -22.90 -9.14
N SER A 267 -5.99 -23.23 -8.24
CA SER A 267 -5.92 -22.73 -6.85
C SER A 267 -4.92 -23.52 -6.01
N GLU A 268 -4.00 -22.81 -5.37
CA GLU A 268 -3.12 -23.39 -4.32
C GLU A 268 -3.89 -23.61 -3.01
N HIS A 269 -4.98 -22.85 -2.78
CA HIS A 269 -5.85 -22.91 -1.60
C HIS A 269 -7.31 -23.01 -2.05
N PRO A 270 -7.79 -24.21 -2.46
CA PRO A 270 -9.16 -24.39 -2.96
C PRO A 270 -10.24 -23.95 -1.97
N GLU A 271 -9.96 -24.06 -0.65
CA GLU A 271 -10.83 -23.66 0.45
C GLU A 271 -11.09 -22.15 0.50
N ASP A 272 -10.17 -21.34 -0.01
CA ASP A 272 -10.29 -19.88 -0.06
C ASP A 272 -10.85 -19.38 -1.40
N ASN A 273 -11.01 -20.25 -2.39
CA ASN A 273 -11.42 -19.86 -3.74
C ASN A 273 -12.91 -19.55 -3.86
N HIS A 274 -13.38 -18.57 -3.07
CA HIS A 274 -14.75 -18.07 -3.13
C HIS A 274 -14.85 -16.74 -3.86
N TRP A 275 -15.91 -16.55 -4.67
CA TRP A 275 -16.14 -15.30 -5.41
C TRP A 275 -16.31 -14.06 -4.51
N TYR A 276 -16.78 -14.26 -3.28
CA TYR A 276 -16.99 -13.17 -2.30
C TYR A 276 -15.78 -12.89 -1.40
N TYR A 277 -14.68 -13.62 -1.54
CA TYR A 277 -13.50 -13.53 -0.67
C TYR A 277 -13.02 -12.08 -0.49
N TYR A 278 -12.75 -11.36 -1.59
CA TYR A 278 -12.31 -9.98 -1.52
C TYR A 278 -13.41 -8.97 -1.19
N LEU A 279 -14.68 -9.32 -1.36
CA LEU A 279 -15.80 -8.46 -0.92
C LEU A 279 -15.92 -8.41 0.60
N ILE A 280 -15.51 -9.46 1.31
CA ILE A 280 -15.42 -9.49 2.78
C ILE A 280 -14.10 -8.87 3.23
N LEU A 281 -13.02 -9.17 2.53
CA LEU A 281 -11.69 -8.75 2.93
C LEU A 281 -11.47 -7.24 2.78
N LEU A 282 -11.91 -6.62 1.68
CA LEU A 282 -11.71 -5.18 1.47
C LEU A 282 -12.30 -4.31 2.59
N PRO A 283 -13.55 -4.53 3.08
CA PRO A 283 -14.05 -3.80 4.25
C PRO A 283 -13.18 -3.97 5.51
N ALA A 284 -12.68 -5.18 5.78
CA ALA A 284 -11.80 -5.45 6.91
C ALA A 284 -10.46 -4.71 6.76
N SER A 285 -9.86 -4.75 5.57
CA SER A 285 -8.61 -4.08 5.22
C SER A 285 -8.65 -2.57 5.44
N LEU A 286 -9.82 -1.97 5.19
CA LEU A 286 -10.06 -0.53 5.31
C LEU A 286 -10.35 -0.06 6.72
N LEU A 287 -10.57 -0.93 7.71
CA LEU A 287 -10.92 -0.49 9.08
C LEU A 287 -9.85 0.47 9.64
N PRO A 288 -10.29 1.53 10.33
CA PRO A 288 -11.67 1.93 10.69
C PRO A 288 -12.43 2.70 9.60
N TRP A 289 -11.88 2.92 8.43
CA TRP A 289 -12.38 3.86 7.41
C TRP A 289 -13.38 3.25 6.42
N ALA A 290 -13.68 1.95 6.52
CA ALA A 290 -14.51 1.21 5.57
C ALA A 290 -15.87 1.88 5.29
N PHE A 291 -16.63 2.18 6.33
CA PHE A 291 -17.97 2.75 6.17
C PHE A 291 -17.95 4.16 5.54
N VAL A 292 -16.94 4.96 5.90
CA VAL A 292 -16.76 6.29 5.28
C VAL A 292 -16.41 6.14 3.81
N SER A 293 -15.54 5.19 3.48
CA SER A 293 -15.12 4.90 2.10
C SER A 293 -16.32 4.53 1.22
N PHE A 294 -17.10 3.54 1.62
CA PHE A 294 -18.28 3.09 0.85
C PHE A 294 -19.36 4.15 0.76
N TYR A 295 -19.56 4.93 1.82
CA TYR A 295 -20.49 6.09 1.78
C TYR A 295 -20.06 7.11 0.74
N GLU A 296 -18.78 7.51 0.73
CA GLU A 296 -18.27 8.48 -0.24
C GLU A 296 -18.25 7.91 -1.66
N MET A 297 -17.94 6.64 -1.87
CA MET A 297 -18.07 5.97 -3.17
C MET A 297 -19.49 6.11 -3.71
N LYS A 298 -20.51 5.82 -2.87
CA LYS A 298 -21.93 5.96 -3.25
C LYS A 298 -22.28 7.39 -3.61
N MET A 299 -21.80 8.37 -2.85
CA MET A 299 -22.08 9.79 -3.10
C MET A 299 -21.42 10.27 -4.40
N ARG A 300 -20.16 9.94 -4.61
CA ARG A 300 -19.36 10.35 -5.77
C ARG A 300 -19.72 9.62 -7.06
N TRP A 301 -20.34 8.45 -6.98
CA TRP A 301 -20.86 7.74 -8.15
C TRP A 301 -21.76 8.63 -9.02
N LYS A 302 -22.55 9.51 -8.40
CA LYS A 302 -23.45 10.42 -9.09
C LYS A 302 -22.76 11.62 -9.75
N GLU A 303 -21.56 11.98 -9.28
CA GLU A 303 -20.85 13.19 -9.74
C GLU A 303 -20.16 13.02 -11.10
N LYS A 304 -19.99 11.78 -11.59
CA LYS A 304 -19.39 11.43 -12.90
C LYS A 304 -18.05 12.12 -13.21
N GLY A 305 -17.30 12.56 -12.22
CA GLY A 305 -15.98 13.18 -12.40
C GLY A 305 -14.95 12.19 -12.90
N ALA A 306 -14.06 12.58 -13.80
CA ALA A 306 -13.05 11.73 -14.38
C ALA A 306 -12.14 11.05 -13.32
N PHE A 307 -11.80 11.78 -12.26
CA PHE A 307 -10.98 11.25 -11.16
C PHE A 307 -11.74 10.25 -10.30
N TYR A 308 -13.03 10.50 -10.01
CA TYR A 308 -13.84 9.54 -9.25
C TYR A 308 -14.06 8.25 -10.02
N LEU A 309 -14.29 8.34 -11.33
CA LEU A 309 -14.40 7.17 -12.20
C LEU A 309 -13.08 6.40 -12.24
N PHE A 310 -11.94 7.09 -12.31
CA PHE A 310 -10.61 6.48 -12.22
C PHE A 310 -10.43 5.70 -10.93
N LEU A 311 -10.75 6.30 -9.77
CA LEU A 311 -10.66 5.64 -8.48
C LEU A 311 -11.60 4.44 -8.36
N MET A 312 -12.83 4.54 -8.91
CA MET A 312 -13.79 3.43 -8.94
C MET A 312 -13.27 2.26 -9.77
N VAL A 313 -12.76 2.53 -10.98
CA VAL A 313 -12.18 1.50 -11.84
C VAL A 313 -10.96 0.88 -11.18
N TRP A 314 -10.10 1.69 -10.54
CA TRP A 314 -8.95 1.17 -9.82
C TRP A 314 -9.37 0.26 -8.65
N CYS A 315 -10.27 0.69 -7.80
CA CYS A 315 -10.75 -0.09 -6.66
C CYS A 315 -11.44 -1.39 -7.09
N TRP A 316 -12.55 -1.27 -7.80
CA TRP A 316 -13.39 -2.41 -8.15
C TRP A 316 -12.80 -3.29 -9.26
N GLY A 317 -12.04 -2.70 -10.17
CA GLY A 317 -11.30 -3.45 -11.17
C GLY A 317 -10.22 -4.33 -10.57
N THR A 318 -9.51 -3.85 -9.53
CA THR A 318 -8.56 -4.69 -8.76
C THR A 318 -9.27 -5.85 -8.06
N ILE A 319 -10.38 -5.58 -7.39
CA ILE A 319 -11.17 -6.61 -6.71
C ILE A 319 -11.68 -7.65 -7.73
N LEU A 320 -12.22 -7.20 -8.85
CA LEU A 320 -12.69 -8.09 -9.90
C LEU A 320 -11.56 -8.95 -10.48
N PHE A 321 -10.41 -8.33 -10.79
CA PHE A 321 -9.24 -9.02 -11.31
C PHE A 321 -8.82 -10.18 -10.42
N TYR A 322 -8.61 -9.92 -9.14
CA TYR A 322 -8.18 -10.98 -8.20
C TYR A 322 -9.31 -11.96 -7.83
N THR A 323 -10.57 -11.55 -7.92
CA THR A 323 -11.70 -12.48 -7.77
C THR A 323 -11.73 -13.52 -8.87
N LEU A 324 -11.32 -13.15 -10.10
CA LEU A 324 -11.24 -14.06 -11.25
C LEU A 324 -10.01 -14.98 -11.22
N MET A 325 -8.96 -14.65 -10.42
CA MET A 325 -7.81 -15.53 -10.23
C MET A 325 -8.20 -16.75 -9.39
N ALA A 326 -7.63 -17.92 -9.73
CA ALA A 326 -7.90 -19.16 -9.00
C ALA A 326 -7.29 -19.13 -7.58
N THR A 327 -6.02 -18.76 -7.44
CA THR A 327 -5.34 -18.62 -6.13
C THR A 327 -5.66 -17.27 -5.51
N LYS A 328 -6.09 -17.27 -4.25
CA LYS A 328 -6.41 -16.07 -3.47
C LYS A 328 -5.50 -15.95 -2.25
N TYR A 329 -4.92 -14.77 -2.08
CA TYR A 329 -4.17 -14.39 -0.89
C TYR A 329 -4.74 -13.11 -0.28
N VAL A 330 -4.68 -13.00 1.03
CA VAL A 330 -5.21 -11.87 1.79
C VAL A 330 -4.65 -10.53 1.27
N THR A 331 -3.38 -10.50 0.88
CA THR A 331 -2.69 -9.28 0.46
C THR A 331 -2.98 -8.83 -0.97
N TYR A 332 -3.66 -9.64 -1.78
CA TYR A 332 -3.89 -9.29 -3.19
C TYR A 332 -4.83 -8.09 -3.37
N SER A 333 -5.79 -7.88 -2.45
CA SER A 333 -6.67 -6.72 -2.48
C SER A 333 -5.99 -5.42 -2.05
N TYR A 334 -4.76 -5.46 -1.53
CA TYR A 334 -4.07 -4.31 -0.96
C TYR A 334 -3.96 -3.12 -1.93
N ILE A 335 -3.78 -3.37 -3.22
CA ILE A 335 -3.73 -2.31 -4.25
C ILE A 335 -5.06 -1.51 -4.30
N ALA A 336 -6.20 -2.14 -3.95
CA ALA A 336 -7.51 -1.48 -3.93
C ALA A 336 -7.70 -0.56 -2.70
N VAL A 337 -6.87 -0.69 -1.67
CA VAL A 337 -6.95 0.15 -0.46
C VAL A 337 -6.69 1.62 -0.77
N VAL A 338 -5.75 1.94 -1.66
CA VAL A 338 -5.42 3.33 -2.01
C VAL A 338 -6.61 4.11 -2.58
N PRO A 339 -7.28 3.65 -3.65
CA PRO A 339 -8.46 4.35 -4.17
C PRO A 339 -9.62 4.37 -3.16
N ALA A 340 -9.83 3.30 -2.39
CA ALA A 340 -10.87 3.23 -1.38
C ALA A 340 -10.63 4.24 -0.24
N ILE A 341 -9.42 4.33 0.28
CA ILE A 341 -9.02 5.33 1.29
C ILE A 341 -9.10 6.76 0.72
N THR A 342 -8.77 6.95 -0.55
CA THR A 342 -8.94 8.26 -1.19
C THR A 342 -10.41 8.69 -1.18
N PHE A 343 -11.36 7.76 -1.38
CA PHE A 343 -12.77 8.06 -1.18
C PHE A 343 -13.08 8.44 0.27
N ALA A 344 -12.61 7.68 1.25
CA ALA A 344 -12.83 8.01 2.67
C ALA A 344 -12.33 9.42 3.02
N ALA A 345 -11.22 9.87 2.44
CA ALA A 345 -10.66 11.19 2.68
C ALA A 345 -11.57 12.34 2.24
N PHE A 346 -12.43 12.13 1.24
CA PHE A 346 -13.46 13.13 0.88
C PHE A 346 -14.49 13.34 2.00
N GLY A 347 -14.68 12.37 2.89
CA GLY A 347 -15.49 12.54 4.10
C GLY A 347 -14.97 13.66 5.02
N ALA A 348 -13.65 13.89 5.06
CA ALA A 348 -13.08 15.01 5.80
C ALA A 348 -13.51 16.38 5.22
N LEU A 349 -13.66 16.47 3.91
CA LEU A 349 -14.19 17.69 3.27
C LEU A 349 -15.65 17.93 3.62
N ARG A 350 -16.49 16.86 3.61
CA ARG A 350 -17.90 16.96 4.03
C ARG A 350 -18.04 17.40 5.49
N ILE A 351 -17.20 16.88 6.35
CA ILE A 351 -17.14 17.28 7.77
C ILE A 351 -16.79 18.77 7.87
N ARG A 352 -15.85 19.26 7.06
CA ARG A 352 -15.52 20.68 7.01
C ARG A 352 -16.72 21.54 6.56
N MET A 353 -17.58 21.01 5.71
CA MET A 353 -18.83 21.64 5.29
C MET A 353 -19.97 21.50 6.30
N GLY A 354 -19.76 20.88 7.46
CA GLY A 354 -20.73 20.76 8.55
C GLY A 354 -21.51 19.43 8.58
N GLU A 355 -21.23 18.48 7.67
CA GLU A 355 -21.88 17.17 7.68
C GLU A 355 -21.35 16.30 8.81
N LYS A 356 -22.27 15.63 9.54
CA LYS A 356 -21.92 14.80 10.70
C LYS A 356 -21.71 13.32 10.35
N LEU A 357 -22.38 12.86 9.28
CA LEU A 357 -22.45 11.43 8.95
C LEU A 357 -21.09 10.78 8.72
N PRO A 358 -20.12 11.38 7.99
CA PRO A 358 -18.82 10.73 7.84
C PRO A 358 -18.08 10.51 9.16
N SER A 359 -18.22 11.40 10.15
CA SER A 359 -17.60 11.21 11.47
C SER A 359 -18.27 10.10 12.29
N ILE A 360 -19.58 9.91 12.12
CA ILE A 360 -20.33 8.82 12.75
C ILE A 360 -19.90 7.49 12.15
N LEU A 361 -19.83 7.39 10.82
CA LEU A 361 -19.42 6.20 10.12
C LEU A 361 -17.97 5.80 10.45
N GLY A 362 -17.05 6.76 10.58
CA GLY A 362 -15.69 6.50 11.06
C GLY A 362 -15.67 5.99 12.50
N GLY A 363 -16.52 6.51 13.37
CA GLY A 363 -16.70 6.01 14.73
C GLY A 363 -17.23 4.57 14.79
N LEU A 364 -18.19 4.22 13.93
CA LEU A 364 -18.67 2.83 13.82
C LEU A 364 -17.58 1.90 13.33
N GLY A 365 -16.76 2.32 12.36
CA GLY A 365 -15.61 1.56 11.90
C GLY A 365 -14.56 1.36 13.00
N LEU A 366 -14.31 2.39 13.82
CA LEU A 366 -13.43 2.28 14.99
C LEU A 366 -13.98 1.27 15.99
N LEU A 367 -15.27 1.31 16.31
CA LEU A 367 -15.89 0.35 17.23
C LEU A 367 -15.76 -1.09 16.71
N LEU A 368 -15.95 -1.30 15.41
CA LEU A 368 -15.78 -2.62 14.81
C LEU A 368 -14.32 -3.09 14.85
N LEU A 369 -13.36 -2.22 14.55
CA LEU A 369 -11.94 -2.53 14.67
C LEU A 369 -11.59 -2.90 16.12
N MET A 370 -12.06 -2.11 17.09
CA MET A 370 -11.79 -2.36 18.51
C MET A 370 -12.41 -3.68 18.96
N ALA A 371 -13.61 -4.01 18.53
CA ALA A 371 -14.25 -5.29 18.81
C ALA A 371 -13.46 -6.46 18.22
N ALA A 372 -12.96 -6.34 16.99
CA ALA A 372 -12.15 -7.36 16.36
C ALA A 372 -10.81 -7.57 17.10
N LEU A 373 -10.11 -6.47 17.45
CA LEU A 373 -8.86 -6.54 18.23
C LEU A 373 -9.12 -7.12 19.63
N PHE A 374 -10.20 -6.70 20.29
CA PHE A 374 -10.62 -7.24 21.59
C PHE A 374 -10.89 -8.75 21.51
N ALA A 375 -11.65 -9.21 20.50
CA ALA A 375 -11.88 -10.64 20.30
C ALA A 375 -10.57 -11.40 20.05
N GLY A 376 -9.60 -10.79 19.37
CA GLY A 376 -8.26 -11.35 19.19
C GLY A 376 -7.54 -11.60 20.51
N THR A 377 -7.64 -10.67 21.50
CA THR A 377 -6.96 -10.81 22.79
C THR A 377 -7.45 -12.01 23.61
N PHE A 378 -8.69 -12.46 23.44
CA PHE A 378 -9.19 -13.66 24.11
C PHE A 378 -8.56 -14.95 23.60
N ARG A 379 -8.12 -14.98 22.36
CA ARG A 379 -7.38 -16.11 21.77
C ARG A 379 -5.92 -16.11 22.19
N LEU A 380 -5.39 -14.92 22.53
CA LEU A 380 -4.02 -14.70 22.97
C LEU A 380 -4.03 -14.66 24.51
N LYS A 381 -3.90 -15.80 25.16
CA LYS A 381 -3.96 -15.92 26.62
C LYS A 381 -2.80 -15.24 27.35
N GLU A 382 -1.73 -14.91 26.65
CA GLU A 382 -0.52 -14.28 27.18
C GLU A 382 -0.41 -12.83 26.69
N GLY A 383 0.09 -11.95 27.54
CA GLY A 383 0.29 -10.53 27.28
C GLY A 383 -0.38 -9.60 28.29
N ASN A 384 0.21 -8.44 28.51
CA ASN A 384 -0.35 -7.41 29.41
C ASN A 384 -1.29 -6.49 28.62
N TRP A 385 -2.53 -6.91 28.44
CA TRP A 385 -3.56 -6.17 27.70
C TRP A 385 -4.15 -4.96 28.44
N LEU A 386 -3.70 -4.66 29.66
CA LEU A 386 -4.24 -3.57 30.47
C LEU A 386 -4.09 -2.21 29.76
N VAL A 387 -2.91 -1.94 29.22
CA VAL A 387 -2.63 -0.68 28.48
C VAL A 387 -3.51 -0.59 27.23
N PHE A 388 -3.66 -1.69 26.50
CA PHE A 388 -4.55 -1.78 25.35
C PHE A 388 -6.00 -1.43 25.72
N TYR A 389 -6.55 -2.05 26.77
CA TYR A 389 -7.91 -1.76 27.23
C TYR A 389 -8.06 -0.32 27.74
N ALA A 390 -7.06 0.22 28.41
CA ALA A 390 -7.06 1.61 28.85
C ALA A 390 -7.10 2.60 27.66
N VAL A 391 -6.34 2.32 26.59
CA VAL A 391 -6.37 3.10 25.33
C VAL A 391 -7.74 3.02 24.67
N LEU A 392 -8.37 1.82 24.63
CA LEU A 392 -9.71 1.64 24.10
C LEU A 392 -10.75 2.43 24.88
N ALA A 393 -10.74 2.27 26.21
CA ALA A 393 -11.67 2.97 27.11
C ALA A 393 -11.52 4.49 27.00
N TYR A 394 -10.29 4.99 27.05
CA TYR A 394 -10.00 6.42 26.89
C TYR A 394 -10.43 6.94 25.51
N GLY A 395 -10.16 6.19 24.45
CA GLY A 395 -10.54 6.55 23.08
C GLY A 395 -12.05 6.65 22.91
N LEU A 396 -12.79 5.67 23.42
CA LEU A 396 -14.25 5.66 23.42
C LEU A 396 -14.81 6.84 24.24
N PHE A 397 -14.28 7.05 25.43
CA PHE A 397 -14.64 8.16 26.30
C PHE A 397 -14.38 9.53 25.64
N ALA A 398 -13.18 9.74 25.08
CA ALA A 398 -12.83 10.96 24.36
C ALA A 398 -13.74 11.20 23.13
N TYR A 399 -14.10 10.13 22.40
CA TYR A 399 -15.02 10.20 21.27
C TYR A 399 -16.44 10.60 21.73
N LEU A 400 -16.94 10.01 22.80
CA LEU A 400 -18.29 10.28 23.33
C LEU A 400 -18.40 11.69 23.93
N ILE A 401 -17.46 12.12 24.76
CA ILE A 401 -17.48 13.48 25.37
C ILE A 401 -17.46 14.55 24.29
N ARG A 402 -16.71 14.34 23.21
CA ARG A 402 -16.61 15.31 22.13
C ARG A 402 -17.71 15.16 21.08
N TRP A 403 -18.78 14.40 21.39
CA TRP A 403 -19.94 14.26 20.51
C TRP A 403 -20.59 15.60 20.10
N LYS A 404 -20.56 16.60 21.00
CA LYS A 404 -21.01 17.98 20.73
C LYS A 404 -19.91 18.88 20.15
N ALA A 405 -18.67 18.44 20.10
CA ALA A 405 -17.53 19.21 19.63
C ALA A 405 -17.43 19.24 18.10
N ASN A 406 -16.47 20.02 17.58
CA ASN A 406 -16.17 20.11 16.17
C ASN A 406 -15.91 18.71 15.57
N GLN A 407 -16.67 18.35 14.54
CA GLN A 407 -16.63 17.04 13.87
C GLN A 407 -15.22 16.67 13.36
N TYR A 408 -14.43 17.68 13.00
CA TYR A 408 -13.04 17.51 12.57
C TYR A 408 -12.15 16.91 13.65
N LYS A 409 -12.37 17.29 14.91
CA LYS A 409 -11.65 16.72 16.06
C LYS A 409 -11.95 15.23 16.27
N ARG A 410 -13.12 14.75 15.81
CA ARG A 410 -13.45 13.32 15.88
C ARG A 410 -12.60 12.47 14.94
N LEU A 411 -12.37 12.91 13.70
CA LEU A 411 -11.47 12.19 12.79
C LEU A 411 -10.06 12.08 13.38
N THR A 412 -9.56 13.16 13.99
CA THR A 412 -8.26 13.15 14.68
C THR A 412 -8.26 12.14 15.83
N ILE A 413 -9.35 12.07 16.62
CA ILE A 413 -9.47 11.10 17.71
C ILE A 413 -9.51 9.67 17.15
N ILE A 414 -10.30 9.41 16.11
CA ILE A 414 -10.37 8.08 15.48
C ILE A 414 -8.97 7.64 15.04
N SER A 415 -8.24 8.50 14.32
CA SER A 415 -6.88 8.21 13.86
C SER A 415 -5.91 7.98 15.01
N ALA A 416 -5.95 8.83 16.04
CA ALA A 416 -5.05 8.73 17.19
C ALA A 416 -5.32 7.46 18.01
N VAL A 417 -6.58 7.12 18.24
CA VAL A 417 -6.96 5.89 18.96
C VAL A 417 -6.56 4.66 18.17
N THR A 418 -6.80 4.66 16.86
CA THR A 418 -6.38 3.54 15.98
C THR A 418 -4.86 3.37 16.02
N ALA A 419 -4.10 4.44 15.84
CA ALA A 419 -2.64 4.38 15.89
C ALA A 419 -2.13 3.90 17.26
N SER A 420 -2.70 4.41 18.36
CA SER A 420 -2.34 3.95 19.70
C SER A 420 -2.67 2.49 19.94
N ALA A 421 -3.82 2.01 19.46
CA ALA A 421 -4.19 0.59 19.57
C ALA A 421 -3.22 -0.29 18.77
N PHE A 422 -2.82 0.11 17.57
CA PHE A 422 -1.84 -0.61 16.76
C PHE A 422 -0.46 -0.68 17.43
N LEU A 423 0.01 0.43 18.00
CA LEU A 423 1.27 0.46 18.76
C LEU A 423 1.21 -0.47 19.99
N CYS A 424 0.08 -0.51 20.70
CA CYS A 424 -0.12 -1.44 21.82
C CYS A 424 -0.16 -2.89 21.37
N CYS A 425 -0.83 -3.21 20.26
CA CYS A 425 -0.86 -4.57 19.72
C CYS A 425 0.53 -5.09 19.38
N ILE A 426 1.38 -4.26 18.77
CA ILE A 426 2.75 -4.64 18.45
C ILE A 426 3.61 -4.81 19.69
N SER A 427 3.48 -3.91 20.68
CA SER A 427 4.34 -3.95 21.86
C SER A 427 4.02 -5.12 22.80
N GLU A 428 2.75 -5.51 22.91
CA GLU A 428 2.28 -6.41 23.97
C GLU A 428 1.72 -7.75 23.44
N GLY A 429 1.07 -7.77 22.29
CA GLY A 429 0.28 -8.93 21.86
C GLY A 429 0.90 -9.76 20.75
N LEU A 430 1.27 -9.12 19.67
CA LEU A 430 1.76 -9.82 18.48
C LEU A 430 3.06 -10.61 18.72
N PRO A 431 4.07 -10.12 19.48
CA PRO A 431 5.27 -10.90 19.73
C PRO A 431 4.96 -12.22 20.43
N HIS A 432 4.12 -12.23 21.45
CA HIS A 432 3.73 -13.45 22.17
C HIS A 432 2.95 -14.42 21.26
N PHE A 433 2.07 -13.89 20.41
CA PHE A 433 1.33 -14.73 19.46
C PHE A 433 2.24 -15.37 18.41
N MET A 434 3.18 -14.61 17.86
CA MET A 434 4.11 -15.10 16.84
C MET A 434 5.07 -16.14 17.44
N ILE A 435 5.53 -15.93 18.67
CA ILE A 435 6.34 -16.92 19.41
C ILE A 435 5.53 -18.22 19.64
N CYS A 436 4.28 -18.13 20.06
CA CYS A 436 3.41 -19.31 20.21
C CYS A 436 3.26 -20.08 18.90
N LEU A 437 3.09 -19.40 17.76
CA LEU A 437 2.99 -20.06 16.45
C LEU A 437 4.27 -20.80 16.08
N LEU A 438 5.45 -20.24 16.38
CA LEU A 438 6.74 -20.90 16.14
C LEU A 438 6.92 -22.17 16.96
N TYR A 439 6.37 -22.23 18.18
CA TYR A 439 6.49 -23.41 19.04
C TYR A 439 5.39 -24.45 18.82
N THR A 440 4.27 -24.09 18.16
CA THR A 440 3.12 -24.99 17.93
C THR A 440 3.04 -25.54 16.51
N SER A 441 3.80 -25.01 15.57
CA SER A 441 3.92 -25.64 14.24
C SER A 441 4.84 -26.84 14.32
N PRO A 442 4.42 -28.02 13.80
CA PRO A 442 5.33 -29.17 13.73
C PRO A 442 6.57 -28.77 12.91
N SER A 443 7.74 -29.08 13.46
CA SER A 443 9.00 -28.88 12.75
C SER A 443 8.97 -29.68 11.44
N PRO A 444 9.41 -29.12 10.30
CA PRO A 444 9.53 -29.90 9.06
C PRO A 444 10.55 -31.03 9.13
N ARG A 445 11.08 -31.32 10.32
CA ARG A 445 12.07 -32.40 10.58
C ARG A 445 11.51 -33.60 11.32
N ASP A 446 10.19 -33.59 11.65
CA ASP A 446 9.51 -34.77 12.22
C ASP A 446 8.65 -35.50 11.12
#